data_4c47726072cc032439a2e7877afe679d
#
_entry.id   4c47726072cc032439a2e7877afe679d
#
_cell.length_a   1.000
_cell.length_b   1.000
_cell.length_c   1.000
_cell.angle_alpha   90.00
_cell.angle_beta   90.00
_cell.angle_gamma   90.00
#
_symmetry.space_group_name_H-M   'P 1'
#
loop_
_entity.id
_entity.type
_entity.pdbx_description
1 polymer ?
#
loop_
_entity_poly.entity_id
_entity_poly.type
_entity_poly.pdbx_seq_one_letter_code
_entity_poly.pdbx_strand_id
1 'polypeptide(L)'
;SAPDRLKPAEIITHLKTKWLGHSIHYCESVDSTNNVAKRLAEEGCDNGLVVVSEEQRDGKGRLSRGWFSPFACGDWFSVVLKPPFLPQEASKCTLMAAVAVVKAVNKYSGVNAAIKWPNDILLNGRKLVGILTEMSAEFGKINYIVIGTGINVNVPKNIVPDDIKDCAI
;
A
#
# COMPACT_ATOMS: atom_id res chain seq x y z
N SER A 1 -16.99 -3.24 -20.12
CA SER A 1 -16.93 -4.22 -19.03
C SER A 1 -16.90 -3.50 -17.70
N ALA A 2 -17.55 -4.06 -16.67
CA ALA A 2 -17.48 -3.50 -15.34
C ALA A 2 -16.01 -3.48 -14.84
N PRO A 3 -15.57 -2.44 -14.10
CA PRO A 3 -14.22 -2.40 -13.59
C PRO A 3 -13.97 -3.57 -12.62
N ASP A 4 -12.76 -4.13 -12.65
CA ASP A 4 -12.32 -5.12 -11.70
C ASP A 4 -12.12 -4.46 -10.34
N ARG A 5 -12.82 -4.95 -9.31
CA ARG A 5 -12.85 -4.33 -7.98
C ARG A 5 -12.19 -5.21 -6.93
N LEU A 6 -11.59 -4.55 -5.93
CA LEU A 6 -10.91 -5.20 -4.81
C LEU A 6 -11.92 -5.67 -3.73
N LYS A 7 -12.74 -6.65 -4.05
CA LYS A 7 -13.80 -7.13 -3.16
C LYS A 7 -13.22 -7.92 -1.98
N PRO A 8 -13.51 -7.53 -0.72
CA PRO A 8 -12.99 -8.23 0.47
C PRO A 8 -13.25 -9.73 0.48
N ALA A 9 -14.44 -10.16 0.08
CA ALA A 9 -14.79 -11.58 0.03
C ALA A 9 -13.88 -12.39 -0.92
N GLU A 10 -13.52 -11.83 -2.07
CA GLU A 10 -12.60 -12.47 -3.01
C GLU A 10 -11.16 -12.49 -2.45
N ILE A 11 -10.72 -11.41 -1.83
CA ILE A 11 -9.38 -11.33 -1.21
C ILE A 11 -9.26 -12.40 -0.11
N ILE A 12 -10.23 -12.48 0.79
CA ILE A 12 -10.21 -13.41 1.92
C ILE A 12 -10.13 -14.87 1.47
N THR A 13 -10.81 -15.25 0.38
CA THR A 13 -10.79 -16.62 -0.13
C THR A 13 -9.40 -17.07 -0.59
N HIS A 14 -8.52 -16.14 -0.95
CA HIS A 14 -7.16 -16.42 -1.43
C HIS A 14 -6.08 -16.27 -0.35
N LEU A 15 -6.45 -15.79 0.85
CA LEU A 15 -5.49 -15.60 1.94
C LEU A 15 -4.98 -16.95 2.48
N LYS A 16 -3.66 -17.03 2.62
CA LYS A 16 -2.97 -18.16 3.28
C LYS A 16 -2.26 -17.72 4.55
N THR A 17 -2.47 -16.49 4.96
CA THR A 17 -1.88 -15.91 6.17
C THR A 17 -2.60 -16.37 7.42
N LYS A 18 -1.89 -16.38 8.56
CA LYS A 18 -2.50 -16.76 9.85
C LYS A 18 -3.33 -15.62 10.46
N TRP A 19 -2.93 -14.37 10.25
CA TRP A 19 -3.57 -13.21 10.87
C TRP A 19 -3.63 -11.98 9.96
N LEU A 20 -2.65 -11.77 9.08
CA LEU A 20 -2.58 -10.61 8.21
C LEU A 20 -3.73 -10.64 7.18
N GLY A 21 -4.48 -9.55 7.10
CA GLY A 21 -5.54 -9.38 6.11
C GLY A 21 -6.84 -10.12 6.40
N HIS A 22 -6.99 -10.73 7.58
CA HIS A 22 -8.24 -11.40 7.98
C HIS A 22 -9.33 -10.40 8.36
N SER A 23 -8.96 -9.16 8.67
CA SER A 23 -9.87 -8.04 8.82
C SER A 23 -9.57 -7.02 7.72
N ILE A 24 -10.55 -6.75 6.87
CA ILE A 24 -10.42 -5.83 5.73
C ILE A 24 -11.47 -4.72 5.88
N HIS A 25 -11.00 -3.48 5.85
CA HIS A 25 -11.83 -2.29 5.77
C HIS A 25 -11.82 -1.80 4.31
N TYR A 26 -12.93 -1.97 3.62
CA TYR A 26 -13.08 -1.59 2.22
C TYR A 26 -13.76 -0.24 2.07
N CYS A 27 -13.24 0.59 1.18
CA CYS A 27 -13.80 1.88 0.81
C CYS A 27 -13.85 2.03 -0.71
N GLU A 28 -14.88 2.65 -1.25
CA GLU A 28 -14.90 3.01 -2.66
C GLU A 28 -13.96 4.17 -2.97
N SER A 29 -13.96 5.18 -2.10
CA SER A 29 -13.11 6.36 -2.25
C SER A 29 -12.75 6.92 -0.87
N VAL A 30 -11.49 7.27 -0.69
CA VAL A 30 -10.97 7.90 0.52
C VAL A 30 -10.01 9.03 0.16
N ASP A 31 -9.66 9.85 1.15
CA ASP A 31 -8.53 10.75 1.01
C ASP A 31 -7.22 9.96 0.82
N SER A 32 -6.91 9.09 1.79
CA SER A 32 -5.75 8.21 1.79
C SER A 32 -6.03 6.96 2.64
N THR A 33 -5.67 5.77 2.15
CA THR A 33 -5.78 4.54 2.94
C THR A 33 -4.91 4.58 4.19
N ASN A 34 -3.76 5.29 4.16
CA ASN A 34 -2.93 5.50 5.34
C ASN A 34 -3.66 6.33 6.40
N ASN A 35 -4.39 7.37 6.02
CA ASN A 35 -5.16 8.19 6.97
C ASN A 35 -6.26 7.37 7.65
N VAL A 36 -6.98 6.57 6.89
CA VAL A 36 -8.01 5.66 7.43
C VAL A 36 -7.37 4.62 8.36
N ALA A 37 -6.26 4.01 7.94
CA ALA A 37 -5.54 3.02 8.74
C ALA A 37 -5.03 3.61 10.06
N LYS A 38 -4.48 4.82 10.04
CA LYS A 38 -4.04 5.50 11.27
C LYS A 38 -5.20 5.75 12.23
N ARG A 39 -6.33 6.21 11.73
CA ARG A 39 -7.54 6.43 12.54
C ARG A 39 -8.03 5.13 13.17
N LEU A 40 -8.12 4.05 12.39
CA LEU A 40 -8.53 2.74 12.89
C LEU A 40 -7.53 2.15 13.90
N ALA A 41 -6.24 2.38 13.71
CA ALA A 41 -5.22 1.97 14.66
C ALA A 41 -5.36 2.70 16.00
N GLU A 42 -5.63 3.99 15.98
CA GLU A 42 -5.89 4.80 17.18
C GLU A 42 -7.18 4.37 17.90
N GLU A 43 -8.17 3.91 17.16
CA GLU A 43 -9.41 3.34 17.71
C GLU A 43 -9.24 1.90 18.23
N GLY A 44 -8.06 1.31 18.13
CA GLY A 44 -7.73 -0.01 18.68
C GLY A 44 -8.02 -1.19 17.75
N CYS A 45 -7.89 -1.02 16.44
CA CYS A 45 -8.07 -2.12 15.49
C CYS A 45 -7.06 -3.26 15.72
N ASP A 46 -7.35 -4.43 15.18
CA ASP A 46 -6.49 -5.59 15.27
C ASP A 46 -5.16 -5.40 14.51
N ASN A 47 -4.11 -6.01 15.04
CA ASN A 47 -2.85 -6.16 14.31
C ASN A 47 -3.09 -6.94 13.02
N GLY A 48 -2.66 -6.37 11.90
CA GLY A 48 -2.86 -6.97 10.58
C GLY A 48 -4.11 -6.55 9.83
N LEU A 49 -4.90 -5.58 10.35
CA LEU A 49 -5.98 -4.96 9.59
C LEU A 49 -5.44 -4.40 8.28
N VAL A 50 -6.17 -4.60 7.20
CA VAL A 50 -5.89 -4.03 5.89
C VAL A 50 -7.00 -3.07 5.49
N VAL A 51 -6.65 -1.86 5.12
CA VAL A 51 -7.56 -0.88 4.51
C VAL A 51 -7.34 -0.91 3.00
N VAL A 52 -8.40 -1.12 2.24
CA VAL A 52 -8.37 -1.18 0.78
C VAL A 52 -9.31 -0.12 0.21
N SER A 53 -8.89 0.60 -0.81
CA SER A 53 -9.75 1.55 -1.50
C SER A 53 -9.62 1.41 -3.03
N GLU A 54 -10.73 1.66 -3.74
CA GLU A 54 -10.73 1.72 -5.20
C GLU A 54 -10.12 3.04 -5.72
N GLU A 55 -10.15 4.09 -4.91
CA GLU A 55 -9.65 5.42 -5.24
C GLU A 55 -9.05 6.11 -4.01
N GLN A 56 -7.98 6.86 -4.22
CA GLN A 56 -7.51 7.85 -3.25
C GLN A 56 -7.56 9.25 -3.86
N ARG A 57 -8.25 10.16 -3.21
CA ARG A 57 -8.35 11.56 -3.68
C ARG A 57 -7.12 12.39 -3.31
N ASP A 58 -6.39 11.96 -2.29
CA ASP A 58 -5.19 12.61 -1.78
C ASP A 58 -4.15 11.55 -1.38
N GLY A 59 -3.84 10.67 -2.32
CA GLY A 59 -2.84 9.62 -2.14
C GLY A 59 -1.47 10.21 -1.80
N LYS A 60 -0.80 9.61 -0.82
CA LYS A 60 0.45 10.13 -0.26
C LYS A 60 1.67 9.32 -0.72
N GLY A 61 2.71 10.05 -1.11
CA GLY A 61 4.05 9.54 -1.29
C GLY A 61 5.02 10.13 -0.26
N ARG A 62 6.30 9.80 -0.36
CA ARG A 62 7.35 10.37 0.49
C ARG A 62 7.55 11.86 0.20
N LEU A 63 8.07 12.58 1.22
CA LEU A 63 8.43 14.00 1.11
C LEU A 63 7.26 14.88 0.63
N SER A 64 6.08 14.61 1.16
CA SER A 64 4.84 15.35 0.80
C SER A 64 4.46 15.31 -0.67
N ARG A 65 4.99 14.33 -1.43
CA ARG A 65 4.55 14.09 -2.81
C ARG A 65 3.22 13.35 -2.82
N GLY A 66 2.41 13.61 -3.85
CA GLY A 66 1.19 12.87 -4.08
C GLY A 66 1.45 11.49 -4.70
N TRP A 67 0.49 10.60 -4.55
CA TRP A 67 0.41 9.35 -5.28
C TRP A 67 -0.90 9.30 -6.06
N PHE A 68 -0.81 9.31 -7.38
CA PHE A 68 -1.98 9.29 -8.26
C PHE A 68 -2.69 7.94 -8.17
N SER A 69 -3.94 7.95 -7.72
CA SER A 69 -4.70 6.74 -7.36
C SER A 69 -6.11 6.77 -7.95
N PRO A 70 -6.25 6.70 -9.28
CA PRO A 70 -7.56 6.76 -9.92
C PRO A 70 -8.40 5.51 -9.62
N PHE A 71 -9.72 5.70 -9.71
CA PHE A 71 -10.70 4.65 -9.40
C PHE A 71 -10.50 3.37 -10.22
N ALA A 72 -10.44 2.24 -9.54
CA ALA A 72 -10.34 0.89 -10.11
C ALA A 72 -9.15 0.70 -11.09
N CYS A 73 -8.07 1.46 -10.92
CA CYS A 73 -6.90 1.40 -11.80
C CYS A 73 -5.64 0.85 -11.14
N GLY A 74 -5.74 0.44 -9.89
CA GLY A 74 -4.61 -0.09 -9.14
C GLY A 74 -5.02 -0.66 -7.80
N ASP A 75 -4.03 -1.14 -7.07
CA ASP A 75 -4.21 -1.64 -5.71
C ASP A 75 -3.72 -0.58 -4.73
N TRP A 76 -4.66 0.07 -4.05
CA TRP A 76 -4.40 1.10 -3.04
C TRP A 76 -4.78 0.52 -1.69
N PHE A 77 -3.78 0.20 -0.86
CA PHE A 77 -4.05 -0.39 0.45
C PHE A 77 -3.02 0.01 1.51
N SER A 78 -3.41 -0.14 2.76
CA SER A 78 -2.56 0.09 3.93
C SER A 78 -2.74 -1.04 4.92
N VAL A 79 -1.63 -1.47 5.51
CA VAL A 79 -1.60 -2.51 6.55
C VAL A 79 -1.27 -1.87 7.89
N VAL A 80 -2.02 -2.24 8.93
CA VAL A 80 -1.72 -1.83 10.31
C VAL A 80 -0.94 -2.94 11.00
N LEU A 81 0.24 -2.62 11.51
CA LEU A 81 1.07 -3.51 12.31
C LEU A 81 1.28 -2.94 13.70
N LYS A 82 1.30 -3.83 14.70
CA LYS A 82 1.62 -3.51 16.09
C LYS A 82 2.78 -4.38 16.57
N PRO A 83 3.99 -4.15 16.03
CA PRO A 83 5.14 -5.02 16.31
C PRO A 83 5.72 -4.75 17.71
N PRO A 84 6.35 -5.76 18.33
CA PRO A 84 6.93 -5.62 19.67
C PRO A 84 8.35 -5.02 19.69
N PHE A 85 8.91 -4.65 18.55
CA PHE A 85 10.27 -4.13 18.47
C PHE A 85 10.33 -2.60 18.68
N LEU A 86 11.56 -2.07 18.76
CA LEU A 86 11.82 -0.66 19.06
C LEU A 86 11.55 0.26 17.85
N PRO A 87 11.20 1.54 18.08
CA PRO A 87 10.92 2.49 17.00
C PRO A 87 12.03 2.64 15.96
N GLN A 88 13.30 2.56 16.37
CA GLN A 88 14.44 2.65 15.45
C GLN A 88 14.52 1.49 14.46
N GLU A 89 13.79 0.41 14.68
CA GLU A 89 13.73 -0.74 13.77
C GLU A 89 12.57 -0.64 12.74
N ALA A 90 11.75 0.39 12.84
CA ALA A 90 10.57 0.56 11.97
C ALA A 90 10.92 0.65 10.47
N SER A 91 12.10 1.17 10.12
CA SER A 91 12.55 1.24 8.71
C SER A 91 12.71 -0.13 8.06
N LYS A 92 12.96 -1.19 8.85
CA LYS A 92 13.00 -2.57 8.37
C LYS A 92 11.65 -3.02 7.80
N CYS A 93 10.54 -2.47 8.31
CA CYS A 93 9.21 -2.78 7.80
C CYS A 93 9.01 -2.30 6.37
N THR A 94 9.55 -1.14 6.02
CA THR A 94 9.49 -0.62 4.64
C THR A 94 10.19 -1.57 3.68
N LEU A 95 11.39 -2.01 4.02
CA LEU A 95 12.17 -2.93 3.18
C LEU A 95 11.51 -4.31 3.11
N MET A 96 11.02 -4.82 4.23
CA MET A 96 10.26 -6.08 4.29
C MET A 96 9.03 -6.03 3.37
N ALA A 97 8.28 -4.93 3.42
CA ALA A 97 7.12 -4.73 2.55
C ALA A 97 7.52 -4.68 1.07
N ALA A 98 8.59 -3.98 0.73
CA ALA A 98 9.10 -3.92 -0.65
C ALA A 98 9.47 -5.32 -1.17
N VAL A 99 10.16 -6.12 -0.36
CA VAL A 99 10.52 -7.50 -0.72
C VAL A 99 9.27 -8.36 -0.91
N ALA A 100 8.30 -8.28 0.00
CA ALA A 100 7.05 -9.03 -0.10
C ALA A 100 6.26 -8.66 -1.37
N VAL A 101 6.13 -7.37 -1.65
CA VAL A 101 5.37 -6.87 -2.79
C VAL A 101 6.06 -7.23 -4.12
N VAL A 102 7.38 -7.04 -4.24
CA VAL A 102 8.08 -7.36 -5.49
C VAL A 102 8.02 -8.87 -5.79
N LYS A 103 8.12 -9.71 -4.77
CA LYS A 103 7.96 -11.16 -4.94
C LYS A 103 6.56 -11.53 -5.41
N ALA A 104 5.53 -10.93 -4.81
CA ALA A 104 4.14 -11.18 -5.19
C ALA A 104 3.86 -10.71 -6.63
N VAL A 105 4.26 -9.49 -6.95
CA VAL A 105 4.09 -8.91 -8.30
C VAL A 105 4.75 -9.79 -9.35
N ASN A 106 6.01 -10.16 -9.18
CA ASN A 106 6.73 -10.97 -10.15
C ASN A 106 6.14 -12.38 -10.29
N LYS A 107 5.72 -12.98 -9.17
CA LYS A 107 5.13 -14.33 -9.18
C LYS A 107 3.79 -14.38 -9.92
N TYR A 108 2.89 -13.41 -9.65
CA TYR A 108 1.52 -13.48 -10.15
C TYR A 108 1.30 -12.80 -11.49
N SER A 109 2.12 -11.82 -11.85
CA SER A 109 2.01 -11.13 -13.15
C SER A 109 3.08 -11.54 -14.18
N GLY A 110 4.06 -12.33 -13.77
CA GLY A 110 5.11 -12.80 -14.69
C GLY A 110 6.07 -11.71 -15.16
N VAL A 111 6.03 -10.52 -14.55
CA VAL A 111 6.96 -9.44 -14.87
C VAL A 111 8.24 -9.56 -14.08
N ASN A 112 9.26 -8.79 -14.44
CA ASN A 112 10.54 -8.74 -13.75
C ASN A 112 10.76 -7.35 -13.14
N ALA A 113 9.94 -7.02 -12.14
CA ALA A 113 10.09 -5.79 -11.39
C ALA A 113 11.22 -5.89 -10.35
N ALA A 114 11.86 -4.78 -10.03
CA ALA A 114 12.98 -4.69 -9.11
C ALA A 114 12.81 -3.56 -8.10
N ILE A 115 13.37 -3.77 -6.91
CA ILE A 115 13.34 -2.76 -5.85
C ILE A 115 14.32 -1.64 -6.19
N LYS A 116 13.82 -0.40 -6.16
CA LYS A 116 14.65 0.80 -6.01
C LYS A 116 14.61 1.21 -4.55
N TRP A 117 15.69 0.90 -3.85
CA TRP A 117 15.81 1.16 -2.42
C TRP A 117 15.52 2.62 -2.08
N PRO A 118 14.82 2.94 -0.98
CA PRO A 118 14.33 1.99 0.05
C PRO A 118 12.87 1.54 -0.13
N ASN A 119 12.06 2.15 -0.97
CA ASN A 119 10.61 2.04 -0.89
C ASN A 119 9.86 2.01 -2.23
N ASP A 120 10.57 1.98 -3.35
CA ASP A 120 9.97 1.95 -4.67
C ASP A 120 10.23 0.61 -5.37
N ILE A 121 9.31 0.21 -6.24
CA ILE A 121 9.48 -0.91 -7.14
C ILE A 121 9.34 -0.40 -8.57
N LEU A 122 10.31 -0.71 -9.40
CA LEU A 122 10.36 -0.28 -10.80
C LEU A 122 10.15 -1.46 -11.74
N LEU A 123 9.47 -1.19 -12.84
CA LEU A 123 9.40 -2.08 -14.00
C LEU A 123 9.87 -1.29 -15.23
N ASN A 124 10.91 -1.79 -15.89
CA ASN A 124 11.51 -1.12 -17.05
C ASN A 124 11.89 0.35 -16.76
N GLY A 125 12.44 0.61 -15.59
CA GLY A 125 12.86 1.95 -15.15
C GLY A 125 11.74 2.88 -14.73
N ARG A 126 10.47 2.44 -14.77
CA ARG A 126 9.30 3.25 -14.40
C ARG A 126 8.69 2.75 -13.11
N LYS A 127 8.18 3.67 -12.29
CA LYS A 127 7.61 3.35 -10.98
C LYS A 127 6.29 2.59 -11.11
N LEU A 128 6.32 1.33 -10.67
CA LEU A 128 5.16 0.44 -10.59
C LEU A 128 4.51 0.51 -9.22
N VAL A 129 5.32 0.55 -8.16
CA VAL A 129 4.85 0.52 -6.77
C VAL A 129 5.54 1.59 -5.95
N GLY A 130 4.77 2.28 -5.12
CA GLY A 130 5.27 3.14 -4.05
C GLY A 130 4.83 2.62 -2.68
N ILE A 131 5.73 2.69 -1.70
CA ILE A 131 5.47 2.27 -0.32
C ILE A 131 5.75 3.45 0.60
N LEU A 132 4.79 3.75 1.48
CA LEU A 132 4.92 4.78 2.50
C LEU A 132 4.63 4.20 3.88
N THR A 133 5.64 4.17 4.73
CA THR A 133 5.52 3.74 6.12
C THR A 133 5.37 4.96 7.02
N GLU A 134 4.33 4.96 7.84
CA GLU A 134 4.08 5.94 8.88
C GLU A 134 4.00 5.23 10.23
N MET A 135 4.47 5.87 11.30
CA MET A 135 4.55 5.26 12.63
C MET A 135 4.06 6.22 13.69
N SER A 136 3.37 5.69 14.69
CA SER A 136 3.13 6.35 15.97
C SER A 136 3.90 5.62 17.06
N ALA A 137 4.68 6.36 17.86
CA ALA A 137 5.46 5.81 18.96
C ALA A 137 5.46 6.79 20.13
N GLU A 138 5.42 6.25 21.34
CA GLU A 138 5.48 6.99 22.60
C GLU A 138 6.32 6.23 23.63
N PHE A 139 7.10 6.97 24.41
CA PHE A 139 7.91 6.39 25.51
C PHE A 139 8.77 5.19 25.10
N GLY A 140 9.40 5.27 23.92
CA GLY A 140 10.25 4.21 23.40
C GLY A 140 9.50 2.96 22.90
N LYS A 141 8.19 3.05 22.73
CA LYS A 141 7.36 1.94 22.22
C LYS A 141 6.60 2.35 20.97
N ILE A 142 6.44 1.42 20.05
CA ILE A 142 5.60 1.58 18.87
C ILE A 142 4.15 1.36 19.27
N ASN A 143 3.28 2.35 19.01
CA ASN A 143 1.83 2.19 19.12
C ASN A 143 1.30 1.42 17.90
N TYR A 144 1.69 1.85 16.72
CA TYR A 144 1.38 1.17 15.46
C TYR A 144 2.33 1.62 14.35
N ILE A 145 2.44 0.79 13.33
CA ILE A 145 3.03 1.12 12.04
C ILE A 145 1.95 0.96 10.97
N VAL A 146 1.83 1.92 10.08
CA VAL A 146 0.98 1.83 8.88
C VAL A 146 1.88 1.75 7.66
N ILE A 147 1.72 0.70 6.87
CA ILE A 147 2.44 0.52 5.62
C ILE A 147 1.47 0.71 4.47
N GLY A 148 1.54 1.87 3.82
CA GLY A 148 0.78 2.16 2.61
C GLY A 148 1.49 1.64 1.39
N THR A 149 0.73 1.00 0.51
CA THR A 149 1.23 0.46 -0.76
C THR A 149 0.30 0.87 -1.89
N GLY A 150 0.85 1.49 -2.91
CA GLY A 150 0.15 1.80 -4.14
C GLY A 150 0.77 1.04 -5.30
N ILE A 151 -0.01 0.20 -5.97
CA ILE A 151 0.43 -0.58 -7.14
C ILE A 151 -0.36 -0.11 -8.35
N ASN A 152 0.33 0.38 -9.37
CA ASN A 152 -0.29 0.71 -10.65
C ASN A 152 -0.57 -0.59 -11.42
N VAL A 153 -1.84 -0.82 -11.79
CA VAL A 153 -2.24 -2.03 -12.50
C VAL A 153 -2.74 -1.70 -13.90
N ASN A 154 -3.80 -0.92 -13.99
CA ASN A 154 -4.49 -0.60 -15.25
C ASN A 154 -4.70 0.92 -15.43
N VAL A 155 -3.72 1.72 -15.07
CA VAL A 155 -3.83 3.18 -15.18
C VAL A 155 -3.76 3.59 -16.65
N PRO A 156 -4.84 4.17 -17.23
CA PRO A 156 -4.82 4.61 -18.62
C PRO A 156 -3.84 5.77 -18.81
N LYS A 157 -3.02 5.69 -19.85
CA LYS A 157 -1.98 6.71 -20.12
C LYS A 157 -2.55 8.11 -20.33
N ASN A 158 -3.77 8.22 -20.85
CA ASN A 158 -4.42 9.51 -21.14
C ASN A 158 -4.89 10.25 -19.90
N ILE A 159 -5.01 9.60 -18.75
CA ILE A 159 -5.42 10.25 -17.49
C ILE A 159 -4.24 10.50 -16.54
N VAL A 160 -3.05 9.98 -16.86
CA VAL A 160 -1.86 10.19 -16.03
C VAL A 160 -1.44 11.66 -16.11
N PRO A 161 -1.25 12.34 -14.95
CA PRO A 161 -0.76 13.72 -14.92
C PRO A 161 0.56 13.90 -15.65
N ASP A 162 0.73 15.03 -16.33
CA ASP A 162 1.90 15.29 -17.20
C ASP A 162 3.23 15.25 -16.44
N ASP A 163 3.23 15.66 -15.19
CA ASP A 163 4.42 15.70 -14.32
C ASP A 163 4.95 14.30 -13.92
N ILE A 164 4.14 13.25 -14.09
CA ILE A 164 4.54 11.86 -13.76
C ILE A 164 4.47 10.88 -14.94
N LYS A 165 4.08 11.34 -16.13
CA LYS A 165 3.91 10.48 -17.32
C LYS A 165 5.14 9.65 -17.68
N ASP A 166 6.33 10.22 -17.51
CA ASP A 166 7.58 9.58 -17.90
C ASP A 166 8.17 8.71 -16.79
N CYS A 167 7.71 8.82 -15.56
CA CYS A 167 8.28 8.12 -14.41
C CYS A 167 7.33 7.11 -13.74
N ALA A 168 6.05 7.06 -14.13
CA ALA A 168 5.09 6.08 -13.63
C ALA A 168 4.59 5.14 -14.74
N ILE A 169 4.20 3.93 -14.36
CA ILE A 169 3.58 2.95 -15.27
C ILE A 169 2.08 3.14 -15.27
#